data_2ec46eb8bccaa07bb58c6e26ac65cbcb
#
_entry.id   2ec46eb8bccaa07bb58c6e26ac65cbcb
#
_cell.length_a   1.000
_cell.length_b   1.000
_cell.length_c   1.000
_cell.angle_alpha   90.00
_cell.angle_beta   90.00
_cell.angle_gamma   90.00
#
_symmetry.space_group_name_H-M   'P 1'
#
loop_
_entity.id
_entity.type
_entity.pdbx_description
1 polymer ?
#
loop_
_entity_poly.entity_id
_entity_poly.type
_entity_poly.pdbx_seq_one_letter_code
_entity_poly.pdbx_strand_id
1 'polypeptide(L)'
;MQSSSPVDTAAAPPLRNRADIADRFKWNLAHIFADWAEWQRAYDALDTKIAAYAALQGTLANGPDRLLAAMKLSDDIGQDTYKVWYFASLKYDEDQRDNQINARRQQVQILFAKATQASAWFNPELLGIPLPTVQQWMTELPDLALYRFALEDLYRQQEHVLDENGEHLLSLSSRFSSSPHDAYAALSTADLRHPSIKLSTGPEVTLTYGQYRAILATNRNQADRAAAFAAYHKMYETNVNTYAALYSGVLQRDWFHSQAREYTSTLEAALHGNNIPTAVVENLIETTKTNTEPLRRYHRLRKRVLGLESYHTYDATIPLVDFDRKYPYEQVLEWLPGSVEPLGSSYQHQLRDVLFGDWIDVYENPGKRSGAYSAPVYGVHPYMLLNYNDTLDAVFTLAHEMGHSMHTLLSNAHQPFVYSAYTIFVAEVPSTLSEALFLDYMLERATDERERIVLLQHAIDGIVGTFYTQVLFADYELQAHRLVEEGRPVTAEMLSEIYFGLMKAYHGDALTYDEQSRVTWARIPHFYSTPYYVYQYATCFASSAQLMRRLTIGSASDRAAAIEKYLTLLKSGGSDHPMPLLQRAGVDLSKPETVRAVVDQLDGLVTRLETAISGLR
;
A
#
# COMPACT_ATOMS: atom_id res chain seq x y z
N MET A 1 -53.77 7.76 -0.50
CA MET A 1 -53.04 8.75 0.34
C MET A 1 -52.46 7.97 1.52
N GLN A 2 -51.20 7.53 1.37
CA GLN A 2 -50.41 7.05 2.48
C GLN A 2 -49.10 7.87 2.43
N SER A 3 -48.89 8.63 3.49
CA SER A 3 -47.77 9.51 3.71
C SER A 3 -46.51 8.66 3.90
N SER A 4 -45.57 8.71 2.94
CA SER A 4 -44.23 8.22 3.12
C SER A 4 -43.51 9.16 4.07
N SER A 5 -43.15 8.66 5.25
CA SER A 5 -42.22 9.34 6.17
C SER A 5 -40.87 9.58 5.48
N PRO A 6 -40.20 10.71 5.72
CA PRO A 6 -38.88 10.94 5.20
C PRO A 6 -37.91 9.93 5.83
N VAL A 7 -37.06 9.33 5.01
CA VAL A 7 -35.92 8.53 5.45
C VAL A 7 -35.04 9.46 6.28
N ASP A 8 -35.00 9.21 7.56
CA ASP A 8 -34.13 9.88 8.52
C ASP A 8 -32.68 9.54 8.12
N THR A 9 -31.99 10.49 7.49
CA THR A 9 -30.54 10.42 7.33
C THR A 9 -29.95 10.54 8.73
N ALA A 10 -29.73 9.42 9.38
CA ALA A 10 -29.08 9.38 10.69
C ALA A 10 -27.80 10.22 10.60
N ALA A 11 -27.78 11.35 11.29
CA ALA A 11 -26.61 12.19 11.40
C ALA A 11 -25.44 11.32 11.89
N ALA A 12 -24.26 11.46 11.28
CA ALA A 12 -23.08 10.78 11.74
C ALA A 12 -22.94 11.00 13.27
N PRO A 13 -22.58 9.97 14.04
CA PRO A 13 -22.44 10.12 15.48
C PRO A 13 -21.49 11.28 15.77
N PRO A 14 -21.79 12.12 16.79
CA PRO A 14 -20.94 13.27 17.09
C PRO A 14 -19.51 12.76 17.39
N LEU A 15 -18.49 13.45 16.84
CA LEU A 15 -17.09 13.19 17.11
C LEU A 15 -16.84 13.19 18.62
N ARG A 16 -16.25 12.11 19.13
CA ARG A 16 -15.90 11.96 20.54
C ARG A 16 -14.70 12.85 20.85
N ASN A 17 -14.72 13.64 21.93
CA ASN A 17 -13.51 14.28 22.40
C ASN A 17 -12.54 13.19 22.89
N ARG A 18 -11.23 13.36 22.63
CA ARG A 18 -10.22 12.38 23.05
C ARG A 18 -10.24 12.12 24.57
N ALA A 19 -10.53 13.14 25.39
CA ALA A 19 -10.65 12.99 26.83
C ALA A 19 -11.79 12.05 27.26
N ASP A 20 -12.86 11.95 26.46
CA ASP A 20 -14.02 11.13 26.74
C ASP A 20 -13.86 9.68 26.26
N ILE A 21 -12.84 9.39 25.45
CA ILE A 21 -12.50 8.04 25.01
C ILE A 21 -11.79 7.33 26.17
N ALA A 22 -12.27 6.14 26.54
CA ALA A 22 -11.65 5.35 27.60
C ALA A 22 -10.23 4.91 27.20
N ASP A 23 -9.31 4.83 28.18
CA ASP A 23 -7.89 4.58 27.92
C ASP A 23 -7.62 3.25 27.22
N ARG A 24 -8.42 2.22 27.46
CA ARG A 24 -8.35 0.92 26.76
C ARG A 24 -8.55 1.01 25.23
N PHE A 25 -8.97 2.13 24.71
CA PHE A 25 -9.13 2.40 23.28
C PHE A 25 -8.10 3.38 22.75
N LYS A 26 -7.07 3.66 23.52
CA LYS A 26 -5.96 4.54 23.18
C LYS A 26 -4.65 3.74 23.26
N TRP A 27 -3.74 4.02 22.40
CA TRP A 27 -2.40 3.48 22.52
C TRP A 27 -1.63 4.10 23.69
N ASN A 28 -0.71 3.31 24.27
CA ASN A 28 0.15 3.75 25.36
C ASN A 28 1.56 4.05 24.84
N LEU A 29 1.85 5.31 24.54
CA LEU A 29 3.15 5.72 24.03
C LEU A 29 4.25 5.76 25.11
N ALA A 30 3.89 5.58 26.38
CA ALA A 30 4.89 5.44 27.45
C ALA A 30 5.75 4.17 27.31
N HIS A 31 5.36 3.21 26.46
CA HIS A 31 6.21 2.08 26.09
C HIS A 31 7.43 2.50 25.23
N ILE A 32 7.40 3.69 24.58
CA ILE A 32 8.54 4.25 23.84
C ILE A 32 9.36 5.15 24.77
N PHE A 33 8.73 6.17 25.34
CA PHE A 33 9.29 7.08 26.34
C PHE A 33 8.21 7.45 27.36
N ALA A 34 8.55 7.47 28.64
CA ALA A 34 7.61 7.77 29.70
C ALA A 34 7.05 9.21 29.58
N ASP A 35 7.87 10.16 29.14
CA ASP A 35 7.51 11.55 28.97
C ASP A 35 8.41 12.30 27.96
N TRP A 36 8.10 13.58 27.74
CA TRP A 36 8.90 14.46 26.88
C TRP A 36 10.31 14.75 27.41
N ALA A 37 10.56 14.60 28.70
CA ALA A 37 11.90 14.79 29.25
C ALA A 37 12.81 13.61 28.92
N GLU A 38 12.27 12.39 28.95
CA GLU A 38 13.00 11.20 28.50
C GLU A 38 13.24 11.25 26.98
N TRP A 39 12.22 11.62 26.21
CA TRP A 39 12.37 11.84 24.78
C TRP A 39 13.47 12.87 24.44
N GLN A 40 13.54 13.99 25.16
CA GLN A 40 14.57 15.02 24.93
C GLN A 40 15.97 14.48 25.19
N ARG A 41 16.15 13.69 26.25
CA ARG A 41 17.45 13.04 26.52
C ARG A 41 17.86 12.08 25.39
N ALA A 42 16.91 11.31 24.85
CA ALA A 42 17.16 10.42 23.72
C ALA A 42 17.49 11.20 22.44
N TYR A 43 16.80 12.31 22.19
CA TYR A 43 17.07 13.21 21.07
C TYR A 43 18.50 13.79 21.14
N ASP A 44 18.93 14.27 22.29
CA ASP A 44 20.26 14.85 22.49
C ASP A 44 21.37 13.78 22.38
N ALA A 45 21.10 12.58 22.88
CA ALA A 45 22.00 11.43 22.73
C ALA A 45 22.15 10.99 21.26
N LEU A 46 21.03 10.98 20.50
CA LEU A 46 21.03 10.68 19.08
C LEU A 46 21.86 11.68 18.27
N ASP A 47 21.74 12.98 18.56
CA ASP A 47 22.55 14.01 17.93
C ASP A 47 24.06 13.79 18.17
N THR A 48 24.43 13.37 19.37
CA THR A 48 25.81 13.01 19.71
C THR A 48 26.30 11.78 18.93
N LYS A 49 25.48 10.73 18.79
CA LYS A 49 25.81 9.53 18.00
C LYS A 49 25.99 9.87 16.51
N ILE A 50 25.15 10.74 15.96
CA ILE A 50 25.28 11.22 14.56
C ILE A 50 26.63 11.92 14.34
N ALA A 51 27.06 12.77 15.26
CA ALA A 51 28.37 13.42 15.19
C ALA A 51 29.53 12.41 15.29
N ALA A 52 29.39 11.40 16.16
CA ALA A 52 30.38 10.32 16.25
C ALA A 52 30.47 9.48 14.98
N TYR A 53 29.33 9.25 14.29
CA TYR A 53 29.33 8.54 13.00
C TYR A 53 30.06 9.32 11.90
N ALA A 54 29.82 10.63 11.82
CA ALA A 54 30.55 11.49 10.87
C ALA A 54 32.07 11.45 11.08
N ALA A 55 32.53 11.30 12.34
CA ALA A 55 33.95 11.22 12.67
C ALA A 55 34.63 9.90 12.23
N LEU A 56 33.87 8.90 11.78
CA LEU A 56 34.42 7.65 11.21
C LEU A 56 34.85 7.79 9.75
N GLN A 57 34.51 8.89 9.09
CA GLN A 57 34.91 9.14 7.69
C GLN A 57 36.43 8.99 7.51
N GLY A 58 36.83 8.31 6.42
CA GLY A 58 38.25 8.06 6.09
C GLY A 58 38.87 6.88 6.86
N THR A 59 38.05 6.08 7.61
CA THR A 59 38.58 4.99 8.44
C THR A 59 38.24 3.59 7.97
N LEU A 60 37.32 3.41 7.03
CA LEU A 60 36.84 2.07 6.63
C LEU A 60 37.96 1.18 6.06
N ALA A 61 38.87 1.77 5.27
CA ALA A 61 39.99 1.04 4.68
C ALA A 61 41.01 0.53 5.72
N ASN A 62 40.92 0.96 6.99
CA ASN A 62 41.84 0.52 8.05
C ASN A 62 41.52 -0.90 8.57
N GLY A 63 40.51 -1.58 8.03
CA GLY A 63 40.23 -3.00 8.31
C GLY A 63 38.82 -3.30 8.82
N PRO A 64 38.52 -4.61 9.02
CA PRO A 64 37.17 -5.09 9.31
C PRO A 64 36.56 -4.52 10.61
N ASP A 65 37.38 -4.27 11.63
CA ASP A 65 36.89 -3.69 12.90
C ASP A 65 36.31 -2.29 12.71
N ARG A 66 36.85 -1.50 11.78
CA ARG A 66 36.36 -0.15 11.52
C ARG A 66 35.04 -0.18 10.75
N LEU A 67 34.93 -1.07 9.77
CA LEU A 67 33.66 -1.29 9.06
C LEU A 67 32.60 -1.80 10.04
N LEU A 68 32.90 -2.79 10.87
CA LEU A 68 31.96 -3.30 11.87
C LEU A 68 31.52 -2.21 12.85
N ALA A 69 32.46 -1.36 13.32
CA ALA A 69 32.12 -0.26 14.22
C ALA A 69 31.16 0.75 13.55
N ALA A 70 31.38 1.06 12.27
CA ALA A 70 30.47 1.92 11.52
C ALA A 70 29.07 1.30 11.37
N MET A 71 29.00 0.01 11.01
CA MET A 71 27.71 -0.69 10.86
C MET A 71 26.93 -0.75 12.19
N LYS A 72 27.60 -1.13 13.30
CA LYS A 72 26.95 -1.17 14.62
C LYS A 72 26.47 0.21 15.08
N LEU A 73 27.25 1.26 14.86
CA LEU A 73 26.83 2.62 15.21
C LEU A 73 25.70 3.12 14.34
N SER A 74 25.66 2.73 13.05
CA SER A 74 24.54 2.99 12.14
C SER A 74 23.26 2.34 12.65
N ASP A 75 23.32 1.08 13.07
CA ASP A 75 22.17 0.36 13.66
C ASP A 75 21.67 1.05 14.95
N ASP A 76 22.56 1.43 15.84
CA ASP A 76 22.22 2.15 17.06
C ASP A 76 21.53 3.50 16.78
N ILE A 77 22.05 4.27 15.82
CA ILE A 77 21.43 5.51 15.36
C ILE A 77 20.05 5.24 14.78
N GLY A 78 19.93 4.20 13.94
CA GLY A 78 18.66 3.81 13.33
C GLY A 78 17.59 3.47 14.37
N GLN A 79 17.93 2.64 15.36
CA GLN A 79 17.00 2.25 16.44
C GLN A 79 16.53 3.44 17.27
N ASP A 80 17.46 4.32 17.67
CA ASP A 80 17.11 5.53 18.42
C ASP A 80 16.28 6.49 17.56
N THR A 81 16.59 6.60 16.27
CA THR A 81 15.85 7.38 15.28
C THR A 81 14.39 6.95 15.20
N TYR A 82 14.13 5.62 15.15
CA TYR A 82 12.77 5.08 15.16
C TYR A 82 12.00 5.51 16.40
N LYS A 83 12.58 5.33 17.59
CA LYS A 83 11.93 5.69 18.86
C LYS A 83 11.64 7.19 18.96
N VAL A 84 12.63 8.02 18.66
CA VAL A 84 12.52 9.50 18.74
C VAL A 84 11.47 10.01 17.74
N TRP A 85 11.47 9.46 16.52
CA TRP A 85 10.50 9.83 15.48
C TRP A 85 9.08 9.39 15.82
N TYR A 86 8.91 8.10 16.14
CA TYR A 86 7.56 7.56 16.34
C TYR A 86 6.89 8.14 17.58
N PHE A 87 7.60 8.37 18.68
CA PHE A 87 7.00 9.03 19.84
C PHE A 87 6.41 10.41 19.47
N ALA A 88 7.18 11.26 18.81
CA ALA A 88 6.71 12.58 18.41
C ALA A 88 5.62 12.52 17.32
N SER A 89 5.77 11.63 16.35
CA SER A 89 4.84 11.49 15.23
C SER A 89 3.49 10.90 15.66
N LEU A 90 3.51 9.83 16.48
CA LEU A 90 2.28 9.22 17.01
C LEU A 90 1.55 10.16 17.96
N LYS A 91 2.28 10.92 18.79
CA LYS A 91 1.68 12.00 19.60
C LYS A 91 1.02 13.08 18.74
N TYR A 92 1.63 13.46 17.63
CA TYR A 92 1.05 14.43 16.70
C TYR A 92 -0.20 13.88 16.00
N ASP A 93 -0.21 12.59 15.69
CA ASP A 93 -1.36 11.97 15.03
C ASP A 93 -2.59 11.81 15.93
N GLU A 94 -2.44 11.92 17.26
CA GLU A 94 -3.55 12.01 18.20
C GLU A 94 -4.36 13.32 18.05
N ASP A 95 -3.68 14.44 17.76
CA ASP A 95 -4.27 15.75 17.47
C ASP A 95 -3.30 16.63 16.67
N GLN A 96 -3.49 16.68 15.36
CA GLN A 96 -2.61 17.43 14.44
C GLN A 96 -2.73 18.98 14.57
N ARG A 97 -3.61 19.46 15.44
CA ARG A 97 -3.75 20.89 15.75
C ARG A 97 -2.74 21.37 16.79
N ASP A 98 -2.04 20.43 17.47
CA ASP A 98 -1.04 20.78 18.48
C ASP A 98 0.27 21.24 17.82
N ASN A 99 0.45 22.58 17.81
CA ASN A 99 1.64 23.20 17.22
C ASN A 99 2.92 22.93 18.01
N GLN A 100 2.84 22.65 19.32
CA GLN A 100 4.02 22.36 20.13
C GLN A 100 4.56 20.96 19.79
N ILE A 101 3.68 19.98 19.66
CA ILE A 101 4.05 18.64 19.21
C ILE A 101 4.56 18.67 17.77
N ASN A 102 3.91 19.44 16.88
CA ASN A 102 4.38 19.60 15.51
C ASN A 102 5.79 20.20 15.44
N ALA A 103 6.10 21.20 16.28
CA ALA A 103 7.44 21.77 16.35
C ALA A 103 8.50 20.71 16.73
N ARG A 104 8.21 19.83 17.71
CA ARG A 104 9.10 18.72 18.08
C ARG A 104 9.29 17.72 16.94
N ARG A 105 8.23 17.38 16.22
CA ARG A 105 8.29 16.52 15.03
C ARG A 105 9.19 17.14 13.95
N GLN A 106 9.09 18.44 13.71
CA GLN A 106 9.95 19.17 12.77
C GLN A 106 11.42 19.18 13.23
N GLN A 107 11.69 19.29 14.53
CA GLN A 107 13.05 19.16 15.07
C GLN A 107 13.66 17.79 14.71
N VAL A 108 12.88 16.70 14.83
CA VAL A 108 13.36 15.37 14.40
C VAL A 108 13.63 15.32 12.89
N GLN A 109 12.82 15.94 12.06
CA GLN A 109 13.07 16.01 10.61
C GLN A 109 14.39 16.76 10.29
N ILE A 110 14.69 17.82 11.02
CA ILE A 110 15.99 18.53 10.91
C ILE A 110 17.13 17.60 11.33
N LEU A 111 16.95 16.83 12.40
CA LEU A 111 17.95 15.85 12.85
C LEU A 111 18.17 14.73 11.81
N PHE A 112 17.11 14.30 11.10
CA PHE A 112 17.22 13.35 9.97
C PHE A 112 18.05 13.91 8.83
N ALA A 113 17.84 15.17 8.46
CA ALA A 113 18.66 15.82 7.43
C ALA A 113 20.14 15.87 7.86
N LYS A 114 20.41 16.16 9.15
CA LYS A 114 21.76 16.10 9.72
C LYS A 114 22.34 14.69 9.68
N ALA A 115 21.56 13.67 10.02
CA ALA A 115 21.99 12.27 9.97
C ALA A 115 22.31 11.83 8.54
N THR A 116 21.47 12.19 7.57
CA THR A 116 21.73 11.92 6.13
C THR A 116 23.03 12.57 5.66
N GLN A 117 23.26 13.83 6.03
CA GLN A 117 24.52 14.50 5.70
C GLN A 117 25.72 13.84 6.38
N ALA A 118 25.58 13.45 7.66
CA ALA A 118 26.64 12.81 8.44
C ALA A 118 27.00 11.40 7.94
N SER A 119 26.09 10.73 7.24
CA SER A 119 26.28 9.37 6.67
C SER A 119 26.66 9.34 5.19
N ALA A 120 26.64 10.47 4.48
CA ALA A 120 26.85 10.54 3.03
C ALA A 120 28.23 10.02 2.57
N TRP A 121 29.22 9.99 3.45
CA TRP A 121 30.57 9.51 3.20
C TRP A 121 30.66 7.98 3.10
N PHE A 122 29.71 7.24 3.74
CA PHE A 122 29.85 5.80 3.96
C PHE A 122 29.85 4.99 2.66
N ASN A 123 28.83 5.17 1.81
CA ASN A 123 28.74 4.40 0.56
C ASN A 123 29.91 4.66 -0.38
N PRO A 124 30.31 5.90 -0.69
CA PRO A 124 31.48 6.14 -1.55
C PRO A 124 32.77 5.55 -0.98
N GLU A 125 33.00 5.68 0.33
CA GLU A 125 34.20 5.13 0.97
C GLU A 125 34.22 3.60 0.96
N LEU A 126 33.10 2.96 1.25
CA LEU A 126 32.97 1.50 1.21
C LEU A 126 33.16 0.96 -0.22
N LEU A 127 32.52 1.58 -1.22
CA LEU A 127 32.62 1.17 -2.62
C LEU A 127 34.03 1.39 -3.20
N GLY A 128 34.84 2.23 -2.58
CA GLY A 128 36.27 2.35 -2.87
C GLY A 128 37.11 1.15 -2.42
N ILE A 129 36.59 0.26 -1.59
CA ILE A 129 37.23 -0.98 -1.14
C ILE A 129 36.74 -2.12 -2.04
N PRO A 130 37.64 -2.94 -2.65
CA PRO A 130 37.20 -4.05 -3.50
C PRO A 130 36.30 -5.03 -2.77
N LEU A 131 35.17 -5.46 -3.39
CA LEU A 131 34.24 -6.44 -2.80
C LEU A 131 34.93 -7.71 -2.27
N PRO A 132 35.90 -8.34 -2.98
CA PRO A 132 36.64 -9.50 -2.45
C PRO A 132 37.32 -9.23 -1.10
N THR A 133 37.80 -8.01 -0.87
CA THR A 133 38.41 -7.61 0.41
C THR A 133 37.36 -7.58 1.52
N VAL A 134 36.20 -7.00 1.25
CA VAL A 134 35.09 -6.96 2.22
C VAL A 134 34.58 -8.38 2.51
N GLN A 135 34.49 -9.24 1.50
CA GLN A 135 34.13 -10.65 1.69
C GLN A 135 35.15 -11.42 2.52
N GLN A 136 36.43 -11.16 2.33
CA GLN A 136 37.48 -11.70 3.19
C GLN A 136 37.30 -11.21 4.64
N TRP A 137 37.06 -9.93 4.87
CA TRP A 137 36.80 -9.36 6.19
C TRP A 137 35.60 -9.99 6.90
N MET A 138 34.52 -10.30 6.16
CA MET A 138 33.37 -11.02 6.71
C MET A 138 33.71 -12.47 7.12
N THR A 139 34.74 -13.06 6.53
CA THR A 139 35.25 -14.38 6.92
C THR A 139 36.15 -14.29 8.16
N GLU A 140 36.97 -13.25 8.25
CA GLU A 140 37.90 -13.01 9.37
C GLU A 140 37.17 -12.54 10.63
N LEU A 141 36.08 -11.76 10.48
CA LEU A 141 35.30 -11.18 11.56
C LEU A 141 33.82 -11.60 11.44
N PRO A 142 33.41 -12.72 12.10
CA PRO A 142 32.05 -13.27 11.96
C PRO A 142 30.92 -12.29 12.27
N ASP A 143 31.11 -11.35 13.21
CA ASP A 143 30.13 -10.30 13.51
C ASP A 143 29.82 -9.42 12.29
N LEU A 144 30.79 -9.21 11.40
CA LEU A 144 30.59 -8.44 10.17
C LEU A 144 29.77 -9.22 9.15
N ALA A 145 29.80 -10.57 9.19
CA ALA A 145 28.99 -11.40 8.31
C ALA A 145 27.48 -11.24 8.54
N LEU A 146 27.07 -10.67 9.67
CA LEU A 146 25.67 -10.27 9.92
C LEU A 146 25.18 -9.29 8.85
N TYR A 147 26.04 -8.42 8.36
CA TYR A 147 25.73 -7.36 7.39
C TYR A 147 25.93 -7.78 5.92
N ARG A 148 26.22 -9.08 5.67
CA ARG A 148 26.57 -9.59 4.33
C ARG A 148 25.62 -9.14 3.25
N PHE A 149 24.31 -9.36 3.44
CA PHE A 149 23.33 -9.04 2.41
C PHE A 149 23.31 -7.52 2.12
N ALA A 150 23.30 -6.68 3.16
CA ALA A 150 23.29 -5.23 2.98
C ALA A 150 24.57 -4.71 2.27
N LEU A 151 25.73 -5.28 2.62
CA LEU A 151 27.00 -4.92 2.00
C LEU A 151 27.05 -5.39 0.54
N GLU A 152 26.74 -6.65 0.26
CA GLU A 152 26.80 -7.20 -1.11
C GLU A 152 25.75 -6.55 -2.02
N ASP A 153 24.56 -6.20 -1.51
CA ASP A 153 23.54 -5.48 -2.28
C ASP A 153 23.98 -4.06 -2.66
N LEU A 154 24.72 -3.38 -1.79
CA LEU A 154 25.29 -2.07 -2.12
C LEU A 154 26.26 -2.16 -3.31
N TYR A 155 27.14 -3.19 -3.34
CA TYR A 155 28.01 -3.40 -4.50
C TYR A 155 27.25 -3.81 -5.76
N ARG A 156 26.16 -4.59 -5.64
CA ARG A 156 25.28 -4.89 -6.79
C ARG A 156 24.70 -3.61 -7.39
N GLN A 157 24.24 -2.69 -6.55
CA GLN A 157 23.65 -1.42 -7.01
C GLN A 157 24.67 -0.50 -7.67
N GLN A 158 25.98 -0.71 -7.43
CA GLN A 158 27.06 0.09 -8.03
C GLN A 158 27.13 -0.07 -9.55
N GLU A 159 26.63 -1.16 -10.14
CA GLU A 159 26.68 -1.41 -11.58
C GLU A 159 26.13 -0.24 -12.42
N HIS A 160 25.13 0.48 -11.88
CA HIS A 160 24.48 1.60 -12.54
C HIS A 160 24.82 2.96 -11.91
N VAL A 161 25.87 3.05 -11.11
CA VAL A 161 26.40 4.31 -10.58
C VAL A 161 27.42 4.87 -11.55
N LEU A 162 27.25 6.15 -11.92
CA LEU A 162 28.16 6.84 -12.83
C LEU A 162 29.44 7.26 -12.11
N ASP A 163 30.37 7.83 -12.87
CA ASP A 163 31.53 8.52 -12.29
C ASP A 163 31.10 9.77 -11.51
N GLU A 164 32.01 10.37 -10.75
CA GLU A 164 31.76 11.54 -9.90
C GLU A 164 31.13 12.71 -10.68
N ASN A 165 31.59 12.96 -11.91
CA ASN A 165 31.06 14.04 -12.75
C ASN A 165 29.63 13.72 -13.23
N GLY A 166 29.36 12.47 -13.63
CA GLY A 166 28.05 12.00 -14.04
C GLY A 166 27.05 12.07 -12.90
N GLU A 167 27.39 11.57 -11.69
CA GLU A 167 26.53 11.65 -10.51
C GLU A 167 26.28 13.11 -10.10
N HIS A 168 27.30 13.97 -10.17
CA HIS A 168 27.13 15.39 -9.90
C HIS A 168 26.13 16.04 -10.88
N LEU A 169 26.26 15.79 -12.18
CA LEU A 169 25.32 16.29 -13.19
C LEU A 169 23.89 15.77 -12.95
N LEU A 170 23.73 14.49 -12.66
CA LEU A 170 22.41 13.92 -12.33
C LEU A 170 21.81 14.53 -11.07
N SER A 171 22.63 14.79 -10.05
CA SER A 171 22.16 15.44 -8.82
C SER A 171 21.57 16.84 -9.08
N LEU A 172 22.12 17.59 -10.03
CA LEU A 172 21.60 18.91 -10.41
C LEU A 172 20.21 18.81 -11.06
N SER A 173 19.92 17.72 -11.76
CA SER A 173 18.60 17.48 -12.38
C SER A 173 17.48 17.29 -11.34
N SER A 174 17.82 16.89 -10.12
CA SER A 174 16.83 16.70 -9.04
C SER A 174 16.01 17.94 -8.74
N ARG A 175 16.56 19.14 -8.97
CA ARG A 175 15.88 20.42 -8.71
C ARG A 175 14.66 20.69 -9.61
N PHE A 176 14.58 20.06 -10.78
CA PHE A 176 13.46 20.20 -11.70
C PHE A 176 12.72 18.88 -11.97
N SER A 177 13.26 17.76 -11.52
CA SER A 177 12.67 16.42 -11.74
C SER A 177 11.27 16.27 -11.11
N SER A 178 10.98 16.98 -10.02
CA SER A 178 9.65 17.00 -9.38
C SER A 178 8.65 17.93 -10.06
N SER A 179 9.10 18.86 -10.92
CA SER A 179 8.24 19.91 -11.48
C SER A 179 6.97 19.40 -12.16
N PRO A 180 6.97 18.28 -12.93
CA PRO A 180 5.73 17.74 -13.50
C PRO A 180 4.74 17.29 -12.42
N HIS A 181 5.21 16.65 -11.35
CA HIS A 181 4.39 16.23 -10.21
C HIS A 181 3.85 17.44 -9.44
N ASP A 182 4.69 18.44 -9.15
CA ASP A 182 4.28 19.64 -8.41
C ASP A 182 3.22 20.42 -9.16
N ALA A 183 3.39 20.55 -10.48
CA ALA A 183 2.41 21.19 -11.34
C ALA A 183 1.10 20.37 -11.47
N TYR A 184 1.21 19.02 -11.48
CA TYR A 184 0.04 18.14 -11.40
C TYR A 184 -0.72 18.35 -10.08
N ALA A 185 -0.02 18.39 -8.95
CA ALA A 185 -0.63 18.61 -7.65
C ALA A 185 -1.33 19.96 -7.56
N ALA A 186 -0.73 21.02 -8.09
CA ALA A 186 -1.36 22.34 -8.17
C ALA A 186 -2.62 22.30 -9.04
N LEU A 187 -2.54 21.76 -10.26
CA LEU A 187 -3.66 21.69 -11.21
C LEU A 187 -4.82 20.82 -10.68
N SER A 188 -4.51 19.66 -10.09
CA SER A 188 -5.51 18.68 -9.65
C SER A 188 -6.10 18.95 -8.27
N THR A 189 -5.51 19.86 -7.49
CA THR A 189 -5.94 20.15 -6.10
C THR A 189 -6.24 21.64 -5.91
N ALA A 190 -5.26 22.52 -6.13
CA ALA A 190 -5.42 23.94 -5.81
C ALA A 190 -6.26 24.71 -6.85
N ASP A 191 -6.06 24.40 -8.14
CA ASP A 191 -6.72 25.09 -9.24
C ASP A 191 -7.98 24.37 -9.73
N LEU A 192 -8.21 23.13 -9.29
CA LEU A 192 -9.36 22.33 -9.70
C LEU A 192 -10.66 22.93 -9.17
N ARG A 193 -11.54 23.31 -10.08
CA ARG A 193 -12.87 23.81 -9.73
C ARG A 193 -13.88 22.67 -9.78
N HIS A 194 -14.44 22.36 -8.63
CA HIS A 194 -15.46 21.32 -8.51
C HIS A 194 -16.80 21.84 -9.06
N PRO A 195 -17.42 21.14 -10.05
CA PRO A 195 -18.73 21.50 -10.54
C PRO A 195 -19.81 21.21 -9.51
N SER A 196 -20.91 21.94 -9.59
CA SER A 196 -22.14 21.59 -8.89
C SER A 196 -23.10 20.90 -9.83
N ILE A 197 -23.81 19.90 -9.33
CA ILE A 197 -24.87 19.19 -10.03
C ILE A 197 -26.15 19.15 -9.19
N LYS A 198 -27.28 19.14 -9.85
CA LYS A 198 -28.57 18.92 -9.22
C LYS A 198 -28.97 17.46 -9.39
N LEU A 199 -29.12 16.75 -8.29
CA LEU A 199 -29.62 15.38 -8.28
C LEU A 199 -31.14 15.37 -8.47
N SER A 200 -31.70 14.26 -8.91
CA SER A 200 -33.15 14.07 -9.10
C SER A 200 -33.94 14.27 -7.81
N THR A 201 -33.32 13.95 -6.68
CA THR A 201 -33.88 14.16 -5.34
C THR A 201 -32.86 14.91 -4.49
N GLY A 202 -33.19 16.13 -4.07
CA GLY A 202 -32.38 16.89 -3.13
C GLY A 202 -31.79 18.21 -3.63
N PRO A 203 -30.93 18.84 -2.84
CA PRO A 203 -30.27 20.10 -3.16
C PRO A 203 -29.18 19.91 -4.24
N GLU A 204 -28.69 21.02 -4.76
CA GLU A 204 -27.47 21.05 -5.57
C GLU A 204 -26.27 20.61 -4.73
N VAL A 205 -25.38 19.78 -5.32
CA VAL A 205 -24.24 19.19 -4.66
C VAL A 205 -22.96 19.55 -5.40
N THR A 206 -21.97 20.12 -4.70
CA THR A 206 -20.62 20.33 -5.25
C THR A 206 -19.84 19.02 -5.26
N LEU A 207 -19.37 18.60 -6.44
CA LEU A 207 -18.71 17.32 -6.66
C LEU A 207 -17.23 17.35 -6.27
N THR A 208 -16.95 17.33 -4.97
CA THR A 208 -15.62 16.91 -4.50
C THR A 208 -15.42 15.43 -4.76
N TYR A 209 -14.19 14.92 -4.69
CA TYR A 209 -13.92 13.48 -4.84
C TYR A 209 -14.75 12.63 -3.84
N GLY A 210 -14.83 13.06 -2.59
CA GLY A 210 -15.63 12.37 -1.57
C GLY A 210 -17.12 12.33 -1.90
N GLN A 211 -17.69 13.47 -2.33
CA GLN A 211 -19.10 13.55 -2.75
C GLN A 211 -19.38 12.72 -4.00
N TYR A 212 -18.48 12.77 -5.00
CA TYR A 212 -18.58 11.91 -6.17
C TYR A 212 -18.63 10.42 -5.78
N ARG A 213 -17.69 9.96 -4.93
CA ARG A 213 -17.65 8.58 -4.46
C ARG A 213 -18.91 8.20 -3.67
N ALA A 214 -19.39 9.09 -2.80
CA ALA A 214 -20.62 8.88 -2.03
C ALA A 214 -21.84 8.71 -2.94
N ILE A 215 -22.00 9.55 -3.97
CA ILE A 215 -23.11 9.43 -4.93
C ILE A 215 -23.03 8.07 -5.65
N LEU A 216 -21.85 7.65 -6.13
CA LEU A 216 -21.72 6.35 -6.81
C LEU A 216 -22.00 5.17 -5.89
N ALA A 217 -21.71 5.27 -4.61
CA ALA A 217 -21.89 4.19 -3.65
C ALA A 217 -23.31 4.10 -3.06
N THR A 218 -24.05 5.21 -2.99
CA THR A 218 -25.31 5.26 -2.24
C THR A 218 -26.53 5.64 -3.06
N ASN A 219 -26.37 6.40 -4.15
CA ASN A 219 -27.51 6.87 -4.94
C ASN A 219 -28.01 5.76 -5.87
N ARG A 220 -29.20 5.23 -5.61
CA ARG A 220 -29.83 4.18 -6.41
C ARG A 220 -30.27 4.63 -7.80
N ASN A 221 -30.42 5.94 -8.05
CA ASN A 221 -30.80 6.47 -9.37
C ASN A 221 -29.60 6.46 -10.32
N GLN A 222 -29.66 5.63 -11.37
CA GLN A 222 -28.57 5.52 -12.35
C GLN A 222 -28.34 6.83 -13.10
N ALA A 223 -29.37 7.61 -13.42
CA ALA A 223 -29.21 8.88 -14.11
C ALA A 223 -28.44 9.92 -13.28
N ASP A 224 -28.63 9.92 -11.96
CA ASP A 224 -27.86 10.77 -11.05
C ASP A 224 -26.39 10.36 -10.99
N ARG A 225 -26.10 9.04 -10.95
CA ARG A 225 -24.73 8.54 -11.01
C ARG A 225 -24.05 8.87 -12.34
N ALA A 226 -24.78 8.74 -13.46
CA ALA A 226 -24.32 9.12 -14.79
C ALA A 226 -24.00 10.63 -14.87
N ALA A 227 -24.88 11.49 -14.33
CA ALA A 227 -24.67 12.94 -14.29
C ALA A 227 -23.43 13.30 -13.44
N ALA A 228 -23.27 12.67 -12.28
CA ALA A 228 -22.10 12.86 -11.42
C ALA A 228 -20.82 12.41 -12.14
N PHE A 229 -20.84 11.26 -12.81
CA PHE A 229 -19.72 10.73 -13.57
C PHE A 229 -19.30 11.65 -14.71
N ALA A 230 -20.27 12.11 -15.53
CA ALA A 230 -20.01 12.99 -16.64
C ALA A 230 -19.43 14.34 -16.18
N ALA A 231 -20.02 14.95 -15.15
CA ALA A 231 -19.54 16.22 -14.60
C ALA A 231 -18.15 16.11 -13.96
N TYR A 232 -17.88 15.01 -13.24
CA TYR A 232 -16.58 14.76 -12.62
C TYR A 232 -15.47 14.55 -13.66
N HIS A 233 -15.71 13.76 -14.70
CA HIS A 233 -14.72 13.52 -15.76
C HIS A 233 -14.51 14.75 -16.65
N LYS A 234 -15.52 15.60 -16.80
CA LYS A 234 -15.41 16.85 -17.57
C LYS A 234 -14.33 17.78 -17.02
N MET A 235 -14.07 17.78 -15.71
CA MET A 235 -12.98 18.56 -15.11
C MET A 235 -11.61 18.19 -15.70
N TYR A 236 -11.37 16.90 -15.86
CA TYR A 236 -10.11 16.39 -16.42
C TYR A 236 -10.05 16.54 -17.93
N GLU A 237 -11.17 16.30 -18.62
CA GLU A 237 -11.29 16.50 -20.08
C GLU A 237 -10.96 17.95 -20.48
N THR A 238 -11.42 18.92 -19.70
CA THR A 238 -11.19 20.35 -19.98
C THR A 238 -9.69 20.71 -20.03
N ASN A 239 -8.86 20.03 -19.22
CA ASN A 239 -7.43 20.27 -19.12
C ASN A 239 -6.59 19.08 -19.61
N VAL A 240 -7.15 18.20 -20.43
CA VAL A 240 -6.51 16.92 -20.80
C VAL A 240 -5.14 17.12 -21.47
N ASN A 241 -4.97 18.17 -22.26
CA ASN A 241 -3.68 18.48 -22.90
C ASN A 241 -2.61 18.89 -21.87
N THR A 242 -3.01 19.61 -20.82
CA THR A 242 -2.10 19.97 -19.72
C THR A 242 -1.70 18.72 -18.94
N TYR A 243 -2.65 17.87 -18.59
CA TYR A 243 -2.36 16.59 -17.94
C TYR A 243 -1.43 15.72 -18.81
N ALA A 244 -1.65 15.66 -20.13
CA ALA A 244 -0.78 14.91 -21.03
C ALA A 244 0.64 15.49 -21.09
N ALA A 245 0.79 16.81 -21.12
CA ALA A 245 2.10 17.45 -21.09
C ALA A 245 2.86 17.17 -19.78
N LEU A 246 2.16 17.20 -18.64
CA LEU A 246 2.73 16.88 -17.33
C LEU A 246 3.14 15.43 -17.25
N TYR A 247 2.30 14.51 -17.71
CA TYR A 247 2.64 13.08 -17.73
C TYR A 247 3.78 12.78 -18.70
N SER A 248 3.80 13.41 -19.87
CA SER A 248 4.96 13.34 -20.78
C SER A 248 6.25 13.80 -20.10
N GLY A 249 6.20 14.83 -19.26
CA GLY A 249 7.35 15.28 -18.47
C GLY A 249 7.86 14.21 -17.50
N VAL A 250 6.95 13.46 -16.86
CA VAL A 250 7.29 12.31 -16.00
C VAL A 250 7.96 11.19 -16.81
N LEU A 251 7.34 10.79 -17.94
CA LEU A 251 7.85 9.73 -18.81
C LEU A 251 9.24 10.07 -19.37
N GLN A 252 9.48 11.33 -19.78
CA GLN A 252 10.77 11.81 -20.26
C GLN A 252 11.84 11.83 -19.16
N ARG A 253 11.45 12.19 -17.93
CA ARG A 253 12.35 12.14 -16.76
C ARG A 253 12.81 10.70 -16.51
N ASP A 254 11.86 9.75 -16.49
CA ASP A 254 12.17 8.35 -16.19
C ASP A 254 13.02 7.73 -17.31
N TRP A 255 12.73 8.06 -18.57
CA TRP A 255 13.56 7.69 -19.71
C TRP A 255 14.98 8.27 -19.60
N PHE A 256 15.09 9.56 -19.28
CA PHE A 256 16.39 10.20 -19.09
C PHE A 256 17.24 9.49 -18.02
N HIS A 257 16.63 9.20 -16.85
CA HIS A 257 17.34 8.49 -15.78
C HIS A 257 17.73 7.07 -16.17
N SER A 258 16.87 6.33 -16.88
CA SER A 258 17.19 4.98 -17.34
C SER A 258 18.34 4.98 -18.35
N GLN A 259 18.33 5.92 -19.32
CA GLN A 259 19.40 6.03 -20.32
C GLN A 259 20.73 6.52 -19.71
N ALA A 260 20.68 7.52 -18.83
CA ALA A 260 21.86 8.05 -18.17
C ALA A 260 22.59 7.00 -17.33
N ARG A 261 21.89 6.03 -16.77
CA ARG A 261 22.41 4.95 -15.95
C ARG A 261 22.55 3.61 -16.69
N GLU A 262 22.41 3.62 -18.02
CA GLU A 262 22.60 2.46 -18.90
C GLU A 262 21.65 1.27 -18.60
N TYR A 263 20.42 1.54 -18.12
CA TYR A 263 19.40 0.50 -18.05
C TYR A 263 18.81 0.22 -19.42
N THR A 264 18.37 -1.03 -19.65
CA THR A 264 17.76 -1.44 -20.93
C THR A 264 16.34 -0.88 -21.11
N SER A 265 15.67 -0.53 -20.03
CA SER A 265 14.32 0.05 -20.02
C SER A 265 14.04 0.86 -18.76
N THR A 266 13.02 1.71 -18.80
CA THR A 266 12.51 2.43 -17.63
C THR A 266 11.95 1.47 -16.57
N LEU A 267 11.37 0.35 -17.00
CA LEU A 267 10.88 -0.71 -16.10
C LEU A 267 12.04 -1.35 -15.33
N GLU A 268 13.12 -1.75 -16.02
CA GLU A 268 14.29 -2.32 -15.35
C GLU A 268 14.88 -1.34 -14.33
N ALA A 269 15.02 -0.06 -14.70
CA ALA A 269 15.50 0.97 -13.79
C ALA A 269 14.64 1.09 -12.52
N ALA A 270 13.29 1.03 -12.66
CA ALA A 270 12.37 1.11 -11.54
C ALA A 270 12.43 -0.12 -10.62
N LEU A 271 12.73 -1.30 -11.16
CA LEU A 271 12.74 -2.57 -10.42
C LEU A 271 14.12 -2.91 -9.82
N HIS A 272 15.19 -2.28 -10.30
CA HIS A 272 16.57 -2.63 -9.97
C HIS A 272 16.86 -2.53 -8.46
N GLY A 273 16.37 -1.48 -7.79
CA GLY A 273 16.61 -1.28 -6.36
C GLY A 273 16.21 -2.48 -5.49
N ASN A 274 15.09 -3.11 -5.81
CA ASN A 274 14.58 -4.30 -5.12
C ASN A 274 14.97 -5.62 -5.81
N ASN A 275 15.81 -5.56 -6.84
CA ASN A 275 16.24 -6.72 -7.64
C ASN A 275 15.06 -7.58 -8.13
N ILE A 276 14.02 -6.93 -8.65
CA ILE A 276 12.83 -7.61 -9.19
C ILE A 276 13.00 -7.78 -10.70
N PRO A 277 12.93 -9.00 -11.25
CA PRO A 277 12.96 -9.21 -12.69
C PRO A 277 11.77 -8.56 -13.41
N THR A 278 11.99 -7.95 -14.58
CA THR A 278 10.93 -7.34 -15.41
C THR A 278 9.82 -8.34 -15.75
N ALA A 279 10.20 -9.62 -15.92
CA ALA A 279 9.28 -10.74 -16.14
C ALA A 279 8.16 -10.85 -15.08
N VAL A 280 8.35 -10.33 -13.87
CA VAL A 280 7.31 -10.30 -12.83
C VAL A 280 6.16 -9.39 -13.25
N VAL A 281 6.45 -8.18 -13.70
CA VAL A 281 5.44 -7.21 -14.16
C VAL A 281 4.81 -7.66 -15.47
N GLU A 282 5.61 -8.16 -16.40
CA GLU A 282 5.15 -8.66 -17.69
C GLU A 282 4.21 -9.86 -17.54
N ASN A 283 4.58 -10.84 -16.70
CA ASN A 283 3.73 -11.99 -16.36
C ASN A 283 2.44 -11.56 -15.67
N LEU A 284 2.51 -10.59 -14.74
CA LEU A 284 1.32 -10.06 -14.05
C LEU A 284 0.32 -9.49 -15.05
N ILE A 285 0.79 -8.63 -15.95
CA ILE A 285 -0.05 -7.98 -16.98
C ILE A 285 -0.65 -9.01 -17.93
N GLU A 286 0.19 -9.86 -18.55
CA GLU A 286 -0.25 -10.82 -19.57
C GLU A 286 -1.21 -11.85 -18.99
N THR A 287 -0.90 -12.41 -17.82
CA THR A 287 -1.77 -13.41 -17.19
C THR A 287 -3.11 -12.79 -16.79
N THR A 288 -3.14 -11.58 -16.24
CA THR A 288 -4.39 -10.93 -15.86
C THR A 288 -5.24 -10.58 -17.08
N LYS A 289 -4.63 -9.97 -18.10
CA LYS A 289 -5.31 -9.53 -19.33
C LYS A 289 -5.96 -10.66 -20.12
N THR A 290 -5.33 -11.83 -20.11
CA THR A 290 -5.85 -13.04 -20.78
C THR A 290 -6.86 -13.82 -19.94
N ASN A 291 -7.07 -13.47 -18.66
CA ASN A 291 -7.97 -14.18 -17.73
C ASN A 291 -8.98 -13.21 -17.06
N THR A 292 -9.75 -12.48 -17.87
CA THR A 292 -10.71 -11.46 -17.40
C THR A 292 -12.15 -11.96 -17.27
N GLU A 293 -12.44 -13.21 -17.62
CA GLU A 293 -13.82 -13.70 -17.62
C GLU A 293 -14.51 -13.70 -16.24
N PRO A 294 -13.84 -14.03 -15.11
CA PRO A 294 -14.46 -13.88 -13.79
C PRO A 294 -14.88 -12.42 -13.48
N LEU A 295 -14.06 -11.44 -13.86
CA LEU A 295 -14.37 -10.01 -13.74
C LEU A 295 -15.61 -9.64 -14.57
N ARG A 296 -15.65 -10.06 -15.83
CA ARG A 296 -16.79 -9.81 -16.73
C ARG A 296 -18.08 -10.50 -16.25
N ARG A 297 -17.96 -11.73 -15.75
CA ARG A 297 -19.06 -12.47 -15.12
C ARG A 297 -19.63 -11.71 -13.93
N TYR A 298 -18.78 -11.14 -13.07
CA TYR A 298 -19.21 -10.31 -11.95
C TYR A 298 -20.00 -9.06 -12.42
N HIS A 299 -19.51 -8.35 -13.43
CA HIS A 299 -20.22 -7.17 -13.95
C HIS A 299 -21.57 -7.54 -14.57
N ARG A 300 -21.65 -8.67 -15.30
CA ARG A 300 -22.93 -9.16 -15.84
C ARG A 300 -23.89 -9.58 -14.72
N LEU A 301 -23.37 -10.18 -13.65
CA LEU A 301 -24.17 -10.49 -12.46
C LEU A 301 -24.75 -9.22 -11.82
N ARG A 302 -23.91 -8.20 -11.61
CA ARG A 302 -24.35 -6.91 -11.05
C ARG A 302 -25.42 -6.25 -11.91
N LYS A 303 -25.23 -6.19 -13.23
CA LYS A 303 -26.24 -5.68 -14.19
C LYS A 303 -27.60 -6.34 -13.98
N ARG A 304 -27.59 -7.68 -13.90
CA ARG A 304 -28.82 -8.50 -13.73
C ARG A 304 -29.50 -8.26 -12.37
N VAL A 305 -28.72 -8.23 -11.30
CA VAL A 305 -29.24 -8.07 -9.93
C VAL A 305 -29.80 -6.66 -9.69
N LEU A 306 -29.12 -5.65 -10.21
CA LEU A 306 -29.53 -4.25 -10.11
C LEU A 306 -30.67 -3.90 -11.09
N GLY A 307 -31.06 -4.81 -12.01
CA GLY A 307 -32.12 -4.59 -12.98
C GLY A 307 -31.82 -3.49 -14.00
N LEU A 308 -30.55 -3.31 -14.38
CA LEU A 308 -30.12 -2.23 -15.26
C LEU A 308 -30.20 -2.66 -16.72
N GLU A 309 -30.68 -1.80 -17.61
CA GLU A 309 -30.68 -2.01 -19.07
C GLU A 309 -29.24 -1.92 -19.63
N SER A 310 -28.43 -0.99 -19.13
CA SER A 310 -27.02 -0.84 -19.41
C SER A 310 -26.22 -0.78 -18.11
N TYR A 311 -24.98 -1.27 -18.13
CA TYR A 311 -24.12 -1.28 -16.95
C TYR A 311 -22.81 -0.54 -17.26
N HIS A 312 -22.52 0.44 -16.45
CA HIS A 312 -21.42 1.38 -16.64
C HIS A 312 -20.44 1.34 -15.46
N THR A 313 -19.28 1.95 -15.59
CA THR A 313 -18.29 2.03 -14.51
C THR A 313 -18.84 2.69 -13.25
N TYR A 314 -19.74 3.66 -13.39
CA TYR A 314 -20.39 4.35 -12.26
C TYR A 314 -21.47 3.52 -11.56
N ASP A 315 -21.76 2.30 -12.02
CA ASP A 315 -22.68 1.36 -11.37
C ASP A 315 -21.93 0.34 -10.50
N ALA A 316 -20.60 0.36 -10.52
CA ALA A 316 -19.78 -0.70 -9.94
C ALA A 316 -19.78 -0.72 -8.40
N THR A 317 -20.14 0.37 -7.74
CA THR A 317 -20.04 0.50 -6.27
C THR A 317 -21.38 0.41 -5.52
N ILE A 318 -22.52 0.39 -6.23
CA ILE A 318 -23.84 0.26 -5.60
C ILE A 318 -23.97 -1.10 -4.92
N PRO A 319 -24.42 -1.17 -3.65
CA PRO A 319 -24.68 -2.44 -2.96
C PRO A 319 -25.74 -3.28 -3.68
N LEU A 320 -25.50 -4.58 -3.78
CA LEU A 320 -26.44 -5.53 -4.42
C LEU A 320 -27.70 -5.78 -3.57
N VAL A 321 -27.57 -5.64 -2.25
CA VAL A 321 -28.67 -5.79 -1.29
C VAL A 321 -28.63 -4.67 -0.27
N ASP A 322 -29.78 -4.38 0.33
CA ASP A 322 -29.84 -3.47 1.48
C ASP A 322 -29.59 -4.28 2.75
N PHE A 323 -28.52 -3.95 3.44
CA PHE A 323 -28.12 -4.59 4.68
C PHE A 323 -27.37 -3.58 5.55
N ASP A 324 -27.91 -3.31 6.72
CA ASP A 324 -27.30 -2.40 7.71
C ASP A 324 -27.07 -3.17 9.01
N ARG A 325 -25.82 -3.58 9.22
CA ARG A 325 -25.36 -4.19 10.45
C ARG A 325 -24.21 -3.37 11.01
N LYS A 326 -24.26 -3.14 12.31
CA LYS A 326 -23.14 -2.55 13.05
C LYS A 326 -22.26 -3.67 13.60
N TYR A 327 -20.96 -3.42 13.57
CA TYR A 327 -19.92 -4.33 14.06
C TYR A 327 -19.16 -3.64 15.18
N PRO A 328 -19.64 -3.68 16.44
CA PRO A 328 -18.97 -3.05 17.57
C PRO A 328 -17.53 -3.57 17.72
N TYR A 329 -16.59 -2.67 18.03
CA TYR A 329 -15.17 -2.99 18.10
C TYR A 329 -14.87 -4.18 19.01
N GLU A 330 -15.47 -4.21 20.22
CA GLU A 330 -15.25 -5.27 21.20
C GLU A 330 -15.67 -6.65 20.66
N GLN A 331 -16.75 -6.71 19.87
CA GLN A 331 -17.21 -7.95 19.25
C GLN A 331 -16.21 -8.47 18.22
N VAL A 332 -15.63 -7.57 17.43
CA VAL A 332 -14.64 -7.92 16.40
C VAL A 332 -13.35 -8.42 17.05
N LEU A 333 -12.94 -7.84 18.18
CA LEU A 333 -11.78 -8.32 18.93
C LEU A 333 -11.91 -9.79 19.37
N GLU A 334 -13.14 -10.29 19.60
CA GLU A 334 -13.37 -11.70 19.93
C GLU A 334 -13.24 -12.59 18.68
N TRP A 335 -13.53 -12.08 17.49
CA TRP A 335 -13.52 -12.85 16.24
C TRP A 335 -12.11 -12.99 15.63
N LEU A 336 -11.31 -11.94 15.69
CA LEU A 336 -10.00 -11.88 15.03
C LEU A 336 -9.05 -13.03 15.43
N PRO A 337 -8.88 -13.41 16.71
CA PRO A 337 -8.06 -14.56 17.06
C PRO A 337 -8.56 -15.88 16.46
N GLY A 338 -9.89 -16.02 16.32
CA GLY A 338 -10.49 -17.19 15.69
C GLY A 338 -10.20 -17.28 14.19
N SER A 339 -10.12 -16.15 13.50
CA SER A 339 -9.86 -16.12 12.05
C SER A 339 -8.46 -16.60 11.68
N VAL A 340 -7.49 -16.49 12.57
CA VAL A 340 -6.11 -16.90 12.35
C VAL A 340 -5.76 -18.25 13.00
N GLU A 341 -6.76 -19.01 13.45
CA GLU A 341 -6.55 -20.38 13.96
C GLU A 341 -5.69 -21.25 13.03
N PRO A 342 -5.85 -21.21 11.70
CA PRO A 342 -5.02 -21.98 10.79
C PRO A 342 -3.51 -21.71 10.92
N LEU A 343 -3.10 -20.52 11.41
CA LEU A 343 -1.70 -20.14 11.58
C LEU A 343 -1.08 -20.66 12.90
N GLY A 344 -1.87 -21.30 13.75
CA GLY A 344 -1.43 -21.97 14.97
C GLY A 344 -1.50 -21.12 16.24
N SER A 345 -1.46 -21.81 17.39
CA SER A 345 -1.70 -21.17 18.70
C SER A 345 -0.68 -20.11 19.08
N SER A 346 0.59 -20.26 18.67
CA SER A 346 1.62 -19.24 18.94
C SER A 346 1.30 -17.92 18.24
N TYR A 347 0.87 -17.98 16.99
CA TYR A 347 0.44 -16.78 16.24
C TYR A 347 -0.80 -16.14 16.89
N GLN A 348 -1.78 -16.96 17.30
CA GLN A 348 -2.97 -16.46 17.99
C GLN A 348 -2.65 -15.77 19.32
N HIS A 349 -1.69 -16.27 20.11
CA HIS A 349 -1.28 -15.62 21.36
C HIS A 349 -0.61 -14.26 21.10
N GLN A 350 0.32 -14.19 20.16
CA GLN A 350 0.96 -12.94 19.80
C GLN A 350 -0.04 -11.92 19.24
N LEU A 351 -1.04 -12.39 18.46
CA LEU A 351 -2.11 -11.52 18.01
C LEU A 351 -2.93 -10.95 19.17
N ARG A 352 -3.19 -11.74 20.21
CA ARG A 352 -3.86 -11.21 21.41
C ARG A 352 -3.05 -10.11 22.09
N ASP A 353 -1.73 -10.22 22.13
CA ASP A 353 -0.87 -9.15 22.65
C ASP A 353 -1.02 -7.86 21.83
N VAL A 354 -1.10 -7.96 20.49
CA VAL A 354 -1.38 -6.80 19.60
C VAL A 354 -2.75 -6.18 19.91
N LEU A 355 -3.79 -7.02 20.07
CA LEU A 355 -5.17 -6.53 20.21
C LEU A 355 -5.48 -5.96 21.60
N PHE A 356 -4.80 -6.43 22.65
CA PHE A 356 -5.14 -6.11 24.04
C PHE A 356 -3.99 -5.45 24.83
N GLY A 357 -2.86 -5.15 24.18
CA GLY A 357 -1.67 -4.60 24.81
C GLY A 357 -1.59 -3.08 24.88
N ASP A 358 -2.69 -2.35 24.70
CA ASP A 358 -2.74 -0.90 24.61
C ASP A 358 -1.87 -0.34 23.46
N TRP A 359 -1.86 -1.05 22.30
CA TRP A 359 -1.07 -0.68 21.12
C TRP A 359 -1.90 0.01 20.04
N ILE A 360 -3.23 0.10 20.23
CA ILE A 360 -4.18 0.55 19.22
C ILE A 360 -4.89 1.83 19.66
N ASP A 361 -4.85 2.86 18.82
CA ASP A 361 -5.69 4.05 18.98
C ASP A 361 -6.92 3.92 18.08
N VAL A 362 -8.08 3.65 18.67
CA VAL A 362 -9.23 3.03 17.99
C VAL A 362 -10.13 4.05 17.31
N TYR A 363 -10.65 5.02 18.08
CA TYR A 363 -11.74 5.86 17.61
C TYR A 363 -11.29 7.20 17.07
N GLU A 364 -12.07 7.74 16.12
CA GLU A 364 -11.90 9.10 15.61
C GLU A 364 -12.14 10.14 16.72
N ASN A 365 -11.35 11.20 16.70
CA ASN A 365 -11.54 12.40 17.52
C ASN A 365 -11.14 13.66 16.75
N PRO A 366 -11.60 14.86 17.17
CA PRO A 366 -11.22 16.11 16.52
C PRO A 366 -9.70 16.30 16.46
N GLY A 367 -9.18 16.51 15.26
CA GLY A 367 -7.75 16.71 15.00
C GLY A 367 -6.92 15.44 14.83
N LYS A 368 -7.46 14.25 15.10
CA LYS A 368 -6.78 12.98 14.85
C LYS A 368 -6.53 12.79 13.36
N ARG A 369 -5.39 12.20 13.03
CA ARG A 369 -5.06 11.81 11.66
C ARG A 369 -6.10 10.85 11.09
N SER A 370 -6.56 11.14 9.87
CA SER A 370 -7.50 10.27 9.14
C SER A 370 -6.82 9.01 8.58
N GLY A 371 -7.63 8.01 8.21
CA GLY A 371 -7.17 6.72 7.70
C GLY A 371 -6.80 5.73 8.80
N ALA A 372 -6.01 4.72 8.44
CA ALA A 372 -5.48 3.71 9.35
C ALA A 372 -4.04 3.37 8.95
N TYR A 373 -3.24 2.90 9.89
CA TYR A 373 -1.90 2.38 9.64
C TYR A 373 -1.37 1.57 10.82
N SER A 374 -0.39 0.71 10.55
CA SER A 374 0.48 0.09 11.55
C SER A 374 1.89 0.69 11.46
N ALA A 375 2.41 1.20 12.59
CA ALA A 375 3.72 1.85 12.70
C ALA A 375 4.72 0.90 13.36
N PRO A 376 5.84 0.56 12.70
CA PRO A 376 6.87 -0.31 13.28
C PRO A 376 7.77 0.49 14.23
N VAL A 377 7.88 0.06 15.49
CA VAL A 377 8.84 0.65 16.44
C VAL A 377 9.77 -0.45 16.93
N TYR A 378 10.95 -0.54 16.33
CA TYR A 378 11.94 -1.56 16.67
C TYR A 378 12.36 -1.49 18.14
N GLY A 379 12.41 -2.63 18.80
CA GLY A 379 12.76 -2.72 20.21
C GLY A 379 11.64 -2.30 21.19
N VAL A 380 10.44 -2.00 20.65
CA VAL A 380 9.21 -1.78 21.43
C VAL A 380 8.13 -2.76 20.93
N HIS A 381 7.18 -2.32 20.16
CA HIS A 381 6.15 -3.09 19.48
C HIS A 381 5.52 -2.24 18.37
N PRO A 382 4.76 -2.79 17.43
CA PRO A 382 4.00 -1.99 16.49
C PRO A 382 2.89 -1.19 17.20
N TYR A 383 2.57 -0.02 16.66
CA TYR A 383 1.41 0.78 17.05
C TYR A 383 0.43 0.87 15.90
N MET A 384 -0.87 0.79 16.18
CA MET A 384 -1.91 0.86 15.17
C MET A 384 -2.80 2.10 15.40
N LEU A 385 -3.01 2.90 14.36
CA LEU A 385 -4.00 3.96 14.35
C LEU A 385 -5.21 3.51 13.53
N LEU A 386 -6.39 3.69 14.10
CA LEU A 386 -7.67 3.46 13.44
C LEU A 386 -8.57 4.68 13.56
N ASN A 387 -9.59 4.75 12.73
CA ASN A 387 -10.76 5.61 12.88
C ASN A 387 -12.02 4.73 12.80
N TYR A 388 -12.13 3.81 13.77
CA TYR A 388 -13.14 2.76 13.79
C TYR A 388 -14.55 3.32 13.96
N ASN A 389 -15.50 2.90 13.12
CA ASN A 389 -16.85 3.45 13.05
C ASN A 389 -17.97 2.40 12.93
N ASP A 390 -17.72 1.18 13.39
CA ASP A 390 -18.65 0.04 13.41
C ASP A 390 -19.16 -0.41 12.02
N THR A 391 -18.50 -0.02 10.94
CA THR A 391 -18.84 -0.47 9.58
C THR A 391 -18.09 -1.74 9.21
N LEU A 392 -18.56 -2.46 8.19
CA LEU A 392 -17.85 -3.62 7.64
C LEU A 392 -16.45 -3.23 7.13
N ASP A 393 -16.32 -2.08 6.49
CA ASP A 393 -15.03 -1.54 6.01
C ASP A 393 -14.05 -1.35 7.18
N ALA A 394 -14.49 -0.80 8.32
CA ALA A 394 -13.66 -0.65 9.50
C ALA A 394 -13.21 -1.99 10.10
N VAL A 395 -14.02 -3.03 10.00
CA VAL A 395 -13.69 -4.39 10.44
C VAL A 395 -12.56 -4.97 9.59
N PHE A 396 -12.66 -4.87 8.27
CA PHE A 396 -11.62 -5.35 7.36
C PHE A 396 -10.35 -4.49 7.42
N THR A 397 -10.49 -3.17 7.65
CA THR A 397 -9.34 -2.29 7.94
C THR A 397 -8.58 -2.77 9.18
N LEU A 398 -9.27 -3.09 10.28
CA LEU A 398 -8.62 -3.65 11.47
C LEU A 398 -7.93 -4.99 11.18
N ALA A 399 -8.55 -5.88 10.43
CA ALA A 399 -7.95 -7.15 10.02
C ALA A 399 -6.70 -6.94 9.12
N HIS A 400 -6.71 -5.93 8.28
CA HIS A 400 -5.59 -5.51 7.43
C HIS A 400 -4.42 -5.02 8.27
N GLU A 401 -4.65 -4.01 9.12
CA GLU A 401 -3.59 -3.42 9.98
C GLU A 401 -3.04 -4.43 11.00
N MET A 402 -3.85 -5.38 11.42
CA MET A 402 -3.42 -6.52 12.22
C MET A 402 -2.38 -7.37 11.48
N GLY A 403 -2.56 -7.61 10.17
CA GLY A 403 -1.60 -8.33 9.33
C GLY A 403 -0.24 -7.63 9.30
N HIS A 404 -0.22 -6.31 9.14
CA HIS A 404 1.00 -5.50 9.22
C HIS A 404 1.64 -5.55 10.60
N SER A 405 0.85 -5.42 11.66
CA SER A 405 1.35 -5.47 13.04
C SER A 405 2.00 -6.81 13.37
N MET A 406 1.39 -7.91 12.95
CA MET A 406 1.95 -9.25 13.12
C MET A 406 3.24 -9.46 12.30
N HIS A 407 3.31 -8.96 11.08
CA HIS A 407 4.53 -9.01 10.27
C HIS A 407 5.67 -8.25 10.96
N THR A 408 5.40 -7.01 11.37
CA THR A 408 6.38 -6.18 12.11
C THR A 408 6.84 -6.87 13.41
N LEU A 409 5.91 -7.40 14.19
CA LEU A 409 6.23 -8.10 15.45
C LEU A 409 7.16 -9.29 15.22
N LEU A 410 6.85 -10.13 14.23
CA LEU A 410 7.64 -11.31 13.90
C LEU A 410 8.99 -10.95 13.28
N SER A 411 9.05 -9.96 12.41
CA SER A 411 10.29 -9.47 11.82
C SER A 411 11.22 -8.91 12.90
N ASN A 412 10.72 -8.00 13.73
CA ASN A 412 11.52 -7.35 14.78
C ASN A 412 12.02 -8.36 15.85
N ALA A 413 11.26 -9.43 16.10
CA ALA A 413 11.66 -10.46 17.06
C ALA A 413 12.76 -11.42 16.53
N HIS A 414 12.92 -11.55 15.19
CA HIS A 414 13.79 -12.53 14.58
C HIS A 414 14.92 -11.94 13.74
N GLN A 415 14.86 -10.63 13.44
CA GLN A 415 15.86 -9.95 12.63
C GLN A 415 16.62 -8.90 13.44
N PRO A 416 17.93 -8.73 13.21
CA PRO A 416 18.65 -7.56 13.68
C PRO A 416 18.07 -6.31 13.02
N PHE A 417 18.36 -5.13 13.60
CA PHE A 417 17.78 -3.87 13.14
C PHE A 417 17.98 -3.63 11.63
N VAL A 418 19.17 -3.91 11.11
CA VAL A 418 19.51 -3.74 9.68
C VAL A 418 18.55 -4.48 8.73
N TYR A 419 17.92 -5.55 9.19
CA TYR A 419 16.99 -6.39 8.41
C TYR A 419 15.57 -6.40 8.95
N SER A 420 15.25 -5.61 9.96
CA SER A 420 13.92 -5.61 10.56
C SER A 420 12.83 -5.03 9.64
N ALA A 421 13.18 -4.08 8.80
CA ALA A 421 12.30 -3.51 7.79
C ALA A 421 12.18 -4.44 6.56
N TYR A 422 11.02 -4.45 5.94
CA TYR A 422 10.73 -5.20 4.73
C TYR A 422 10.22 -4.26 3.63
N THR A 423 10.39 -4.67 2.37
CA THR A 423 9.98 -3.84 1.22
C THR A 423 8.46 -3.81 1.08
N ILE A 424 7.94 -2.74 0.46
CA ILE A 424 6.51 -2.63 0.14
C ILE A 424 6.02 -3.80 -0.72
N PHE A 425 6.88 -4.39 -1.53
CA PHE A 425 6.59 -5.54 -2.37
C PHE A 425 6.14 -6.80 -1.57
N VAL A 426 6.50 -6.87 -0.27
CA VAL A 426 6.10 -7.96 0.64
C VAL A 426 5.13 -7.46 1.71
N ALA A 427 5.13 -6.15 2.00
CA ALA A 427 4.42 -5.56 3.12
C ALA A 427 2.91 -5.88 3.14
N GLU A 428 2.26 -5.83 1.97
CA GLU A 428 0.82 -6.06 1.86
C GLU A 428 0.44 -7.55 1.76
N VAL A 429 1.39 -8.47 1.75
CA VAL A 429 1.09 -9.90 1.69
C VAL A 429 0.39 -10.38 2.96
N PRO A 430 0.90 -10.09 4.18
CA PRO A 430 0.23 -10.51 5.41
C PRO A 430 -1.06 -9.74 5.70
N SER A 431 -1.18 -8.47 5.30
CA SER A 431 -2.40 -7.69 5.50
C SER A 431 -3.56 -8.23 4.67
N THR A 432 -3.33 -8.46 3.37
CA THR A 432 -4.35 -9.02 2.47
C THR A 432 -4.65 -10.51 2.76
N LEU A 433 -3.67 -11.29 3.25
CA LEU A 433 -3.93 -12.65 3.71
C LEU A 433 -4.78 -12.66 5.00
N SER A 434 -4.54 -11.71 5.90
CA SER A 434 -5.33 -11.54 7.13
C SER A 434 -6.79 -11.23 6.82
N GLU A 435 -7.05 -10.33 5.85
CA GLU A 435 -8.40 -10.06 5.36
C GLU A 435 -9.06 -11.31 4.77
N ALA A 436 -8.32 -12.12 3.98
CA ALA A 436 -8.85 -13.33 3.36
C ALA A 436 -9.23 -14.41 4.42
N LEU A 437 -8.38 -14.61 5.43
CA LEU A 437 -8.67 -15.50 6.56
C LEU A 437 -9.88 -15.01 7.36
N PHE A 438 -9.97 -13.72 7.60
CA PHE A 438 -11.10 -13.12 8.32
C PHE A 438 -12.40 -13.22 7.52
N LEU A 439 -12.34 -13.03 6.20
CA LEU A 439 -13.50 -13.22 5.32
C LEU A 439 -14.05 -14.64 5.42
N ASP A 440 -13.19 -15.66 5.31
CA ASP A 440 -13.63 -17.06 5.42
C ASP A 440 -14.25 -17.34 6.79
N TYR A 441 -13.64 -16.84 7.86
CA TYR A 441 -14.18 -16.93 9.21
C TYR A 441 -15.58 -16.32 9.34
N MET A 442 -15.81 -15.14 8.76
CA MET A 442 -17.11 -14.45 8.77
C MET A 442 -18.14 -15.19 7.93
N LEU A 443 -17.76 -15.67 6.73
CA LEU A 443 -18.65 -16.40 5.83
C LEU A 443 -19.13 -17.74 6.39
N GLU A 444 -18.30 -18.43 7.19
CA GLU A 444 -18.70 -19.66 7.89
C GLU A 444 -19.77 -19.40 8.97
N ARG A 445 -19.77 -18.20 9.54
CA ARG A 445 -20.66 -17.82 10.68
C ARG A 445 -21.85 -16.98 10.26
N ALA A 446 -21.86 -16.47 9.03
CA ALA A 446 -22.99 -15.69 8.52
C ALA A 446 -24.24 -16.59 8.39
N THR A 447 -25.28 -16.25 9.14
CA THR A 447 -26.56 -16.94 9.13
C THR A 447 -27.62 -16.26 8.26
N ASP A 448 -27.40 -14.97 7.93
CA ASP A 448 -28.23 -14.18 7.03
C ASP A 448 -27.61 -14.17 5.62
N GLU A 449 -28.39 -14.55 4.61
CA GLU A 449 -27.93 -14.56 3.20
C GLU A 449 -27.59 -13.15 2.70
N ARG A 450 -28.22 -12.09 3.22
CA ARG A 450 -27.86 -10.71 2.87
C ARG A 450 -26.48 -10.34 3.42
N GLU A 451 -26.16 -10.74 4.66
CA GLU A 451 -24.82 -10.58 5.22
C GLU A 451 -23.78 -11.31 4.36
N ARG A 452 -24.07 -12.53 3.98
CA ARG A 452 -23.20 -13.33 3.09
C ARG A 452 -22.96 -12.64 1.76
N ILE A 453 -24.00 -12.06 1.15
CA ILE A 453 -23.87 -11.30 -0.11
C ILE A 453 -22.98 -10.07 0.08
N VAL A 454 -23.17 -9.32 1.17
CA VAL A 454 -22.35 -8.11 1.44
C VAL A 454 -20.89 -8.46 1.67
N LEU A 455 -20.60 -9.54 2.42
CA LEU A 455 -19.22 -10.05 2.62
C LEU A 455 -18.58 -10.48 1.30
N LEU A 456 -19.30 -11.24 0.48
CA LEU A 456 -18.80 -11.68 -0.83
C LEU A 456 -18.59 -10.51 -1.79
N GLN A 457 -19.53 -9.54 -1.80
CA GLN A 457 -19.37 -8.32 -2.61
C GLN A 457 -18.13 -7.52 -2.18
N HIS A 458 -17.93 -7.32 -0.88
CA HIS A 458 -16.75 -6.63 -0.35
C HIS A 458 -15.44 -7.27 -0.82
N ALA A 459 -15.34 -8.60 -0.70
CA ALA A 459 -14.15 -9.33 -1.14
C ALA A 459 -13.92 -9.23 -2.66
N ILE A 460 -14.99 -9.36 -3.46
CA ILE A 460 -14.90 -9.25 -4.92
C ILE A 460 -14.52 -7.82 -5.33
N ASP A 461 -15.13 -6.80 -4.73
CA ASP A 461 -14.82 -5.41 -5.00
C ASP A 461 -13.35 -5.07 -4.61
N GLY A 462 -12.82 -5.68 -3.55
CA GLY A 462 -11.40 -5.63 -3.18
C GLY A 462 -10.50 -6.18 -4.29
N ILE A 463 -10.80 -7.36 -4.84
CA ILE A 463 -10.05 -7.95 -5.97
C ILE A 463 -10.16 -7.06 -7.22
N VAL A 464 -11.35 -6.56 -7.54
CA VAL A 464 -11.55 -5.69 -8.71
C VAL A 464 -10.74 -4.40 -8.58
N GLY A 465 -10.75 -3.76 -7.41
CA GLY A 465 -10.07 -2.49 -7.16
C GLY A 465 -8.55 -2.61 -6.99
N THR A 466 -8.12 -3.61 -6.21
CA THR A 466 -6.70 -3.75 -5.79
C THR A 466 -5.90 -4.65 -6.73
N PHE A 467 -6.54 -5.52 -7.48
CA PHE A 467 -5.86 -6.38 -8.44
C PHE A 467 -6.15 -5.97 -9.90
N TYR A 468 -7.36 -6.19 -10.42
CA TYR A 468 -7.63 -5.94 -11.85
C TYR A 468 -7.43 -4.49 -12.27
N THR A 469 -7.91 -3.53 -11.47
CA THR A 469 -7.74 -2.10 -11.76
C THR A 469 -6.27 -1.69 -11.71
N GLN A 470 -5.52 -2.20 -10.74
CA GLN A 470 -4.10 -1.86 -10.59
C GLN A 470 -3.24 -2.50 -11.69
N VAL A 471 -3.58 -3.70 -12.14
CA VAL A 471 -2.91 -4.31 -13.31
C VAL A 471 -3.22 -3.56 -14.59
N LEU A 472 -4.46 -3.11 -14.79
CA LEU A 472 -4.81 -2.24 -15.92
C LEU A 472 -3.97 -0.95 -15.88
N PHE A 473 -3.78 -0.35 -14.71
CA PHE A 473 -2.94 0.84 -14.55
C PHE A 473 -1.46 0.53 -14.81
N ALA A 474 -0.95 -0.61 -14.36
CA ALA A 474 0.42 -1.03 -14.65
C ALA A 474 0.66 -1.29 -16.16
N ASP A 475 -0.31 -1.90 -16.86
CA ASP A 475 -0.27 -2.07 -18.32
C ASP A 475 -0.28 -0.70 -19.03
N TYR A 476 -1.09 0.25 -18.54
CA TYR A 476 -1.12 1.60 -19.04
C TYR A 476 0.23 2.32 -18.86
N GLU A 477 0.81 2.28 -17.67
CA GLU A 477 2.12 2.87 -17.39
C GLU A 477 3.21 2.29 -18.30
N LEU A 478 3.25 0.97 -18.42
CA LEU A 478 4.22 0.28 -19.25
C LEU A 478 4.11 0.69 -20.73
N GLN A 479 2.87 0.78 -21.27
CA GLN A 479 2.65 1.21 -22.65
C GLN A 479 2.99 2.69 -22.85
N ALA A 480 2.69 3.56 -21.87
CA ALA A 480 3.03 4.97 -21.94
C ALA A 480 4.55 5.22 -21.92
N HIS A 481 5.30 4.51 -21.05
CA HIS A 481 6.77 4.60 -21.04
C HIS A 481 7.39 4.08 -22.34
N ARG A 482 6.85 3.00 -22.91
CA ARG A 482 7.31 2.47 -24.21
C ARG A 482 7.17 3.49 -25.35
N LEU A 483 6.19 4.40 -25.32
CA LEU A 483 6.12 5.47 -26.32
C LEU A 483 7.40 6.30 -26.33
N VAL A 484 7.90 6.67 -25.17
CA VAL A 484 9.13 7.49 -25.05
C VAL A 484 10.37 6.66 -25.39
N GLU A 485 10.46 5.43 -24.93
CA GLU A 485 11.56 4.51 -25.23
C GLU A 485 11.70 4.25 -26.73
N GLU A 486 10.58 4.18 -27.46
CA GLU A 486 10.50 3.99 -28.92
C GLU A 486 10.64 5.31 -29.71
N GLY A 487 10.81 6.47 -29.04
CA GLY A 487 10.88 7.78 -29.69
C GLY A 487 9.56 8.23 -30.31
N ARG A 488 8.43 7.74 -29.83
CA ARG A 488 7.09 8.07 -30.30
C ARG A 488 6.53 9.28 -29.56
N PRO A 489 5.66 10.06 -30.18
CA PRO A 489 5.04 11.22 -29.53
C PRO A 489 4.11 10.80 -28.40
N VAL A 490 4.03 11.63 -27.35
CA VAL A 490 3.10 11.48 -26.24
C VAL A 490 2.07 12.59 -26.31
N THR A 491 0.84 12.27 -26.70
CA THR A 491 -0.26 13.23 -26.82
C THR A 491 -1.44 12.80 -25.96
N ALA A 492 -2.33 13.74 -25.61
CA ALA A 492 -3.55 13.46 -24.88
C ALA A 492 -4.43 12.40 -25.58
N GLU A 493 -4.48 12.44 -26.90
CA GLU A 493 -5.24 11.47 -27.70
C GLU A 493 -4.64 10.07 -27.58
N MET A 494 -3.32 9.91 -27.79
CA MET A 494 -2.65 8.60 -27.69
C MET A 494 -2.80 8.01 -26.28
N LEU A 495 -2.58 8.81 -25.23
CA LEU A 495 -2.75 8.38 -23.84
C LEU A 495 -4.20 7.94 -23.57
N SER A 496 -5.17 8.68 -24.05
CA SER A 496 -6.59 8.35 -23.90
C SER A 496 -7.00 7.12 -24.70
N GLU A 497 -6.42 6.89 -25.89
CA GLU A 497 -6.66 5.68 -26.69
C GLU A 497 -6.08 4.43 -26.03
N ILE A 498 -4.86 4.50 -25.49
CA ILE A 498 -4.25 3.40 -24.75
C ILE A 498 -5.15 3.04 -23.55
N TYR A 499 -5.53 4.03 -22.73
CA TYR A 499 -6.36 3.78 -21.55
C TYR A 499 -7.72 3.17 -21.92
N PHE A 500 -8.40 3.74 -22.89
CA PHE A 500 -9.72 3.28 -23.33
C PHE A 500 -9.66 1.89 -23.99
N GLY A 501 -8.60 1.62 -24.74
CA GLY A 501 -8.32 0.31 -25.33
C GLY A 501 -8.13 -0.76 -24.24
N LEU A 502 -7.40 -0.44 -23.17
CA LEU A 502 -7.22 -1.31 -22.02
C LEU A 502 -8.53 -1.58 -21.28
N MET A 503 -9.34 -0.54 -21.04
CA MET A 503 -10.68 -0.75 -20.46
C MET A 503 -11.48 -1.76 -21.26
N LYS A 504 -11.50 -1.64 -22.59
CA LYS A 504 -12.20 -2.59 -23.48
C LYS A 504 -11.60 -3.99 -23.43
N ALA A 505 -10.28 -4.10 -23.36
CA ALA A 505 -9.60 -5.40 -23.28
C ALA A 505 -9.94 -6.14 -21.98
N TYR A 506 -10.00 -5.44 -20.85
CA TYR A 506 -10.29 -6.04 -19.54
C TYR A 506 -11.79 -6.34 -19.37
N HIS A 507 -12.67 -5.41 -19.69
CA HIS A 507 -14.11 -5.53 -19.38
C HIS A 507 -14.96 -6.10 -20.51
N GLY A 508 -14.47 -6.09 -21.77
CA GLY A 508 -15.18 -6.67 -22.92
C GLY A 508 -16.57 -6.10 -23.10
N ASP A 509 -17.54 -6.97 -23.28
CA ASP A 509 -18.98 -6.68 -23.43
C ASP A 509 -19.73 -6.48 -22.10
N ALA A 510 -19.03 -6.64 -20.97
CA ALA A 510 -19.66 -6.56 -19.65
C ALA A 510 -19.94 -5.11 -19.18
N LEU A 511 -19.35 -4.13 -19.87
CA LEU A 511 -19.60 -2.69 -19.64
C LEU A 511 -20.16 -2.01 -20.89
N THR A 512 -21.02 -1.03 -20.67
CA THR A 512 -21.30 0.02 -21.64
C THR A 512 -20.30 1.14 -21.43
N TYR A 513 -19.57 1.53 -22.47
CA TYR A 513 -18.47 2.49 -22.35
C TYR A 513 -18.92 3.90 -22.60
N ASP A 514 -18.59 4.78 -21.65
CA ASP A 514 -18.79 6.21 -21.77
C ASP A 514 -17.51 6.86 -22.31
N GLU A 515 -17.61 7.74 -23.30
CA GLU A 515 -16.45 8.42 -23.90
C GLU A 515 -15.63 9.19 -22.86
N GLN A 516 -16.29 9.72 -21.82
CA GLN A 516 -15.61 10.42 -20.71
C GLN A 516 -14.63 9.52 -19.94
N SER A 517 -14.80 8.18 -19.99
CA SER A 517 -13.85 7.24 -19.37
C SER A 517 -12.45 7.31 -19.97
N ARG A 518 -12.30 7.80 -21.21
CA ARG A 518 -11.01 7.91 -21.92
C ARG A 518 -9.97 8.75 -21.17
N VAL A 519 -10.43 9.74 -20.40
CA VAL A 519 -9.55 10.67 -19.66
C VAL A 519 -9.33 10.27 -18.20
N THR A 520 -9.78 9.10 -17.79
CA THR A 520 -9.62 8.62 -16.41
C THR A 520 -8.15 8.58 -15.96
N TRP A 521 -7.21 8.30 -16.86
CA TRP A 521 -5.77 8.30 -16.56
C TRP A 521 -5.28 9.62 -15.97
N ALA A 522 -5.86 10.76 -16.43
CA ALA A 522 -5.45 12.09 -15.99
C ALA A 522 -5.68 12.34 -14.48
N ARG A 523 -6.60 11.60 -13.86
CA ARG A 523 -6.92 11.73 -12.42
C ARG A 523 -6.12 10.80 -11.50
N ILE A 524 -5.27 9.91 -12.02
CA ILE A 524 -4.56 8.92 -11.22
C ILE A 524 -3.24 9.51 -10.74
N PRO A 525 -3.12 9.88 -9.45
CA PRO A 525 -1.95 10.60 -8.95
C PRO A 525 -0.66 9.77 -9.03
N HIS A 526 -0.76 8.44 -8.92
CA HIS A 526 0.39 7.54 -8.96
C HIS A 526 1.22 7.71 -10.25
N PHE A 527 0.57 7.92 -11.40
CA PHE A 527 1.27 8.10 -12.67
C PHE A 527 2.21 9.33 -12.67
N TYR A 528 1.91 10.34 -11.86
CA TYR A 528 2.69 11.58 -11.76
C TYR A 528 3.68 11.57 -10.59
N SER A 529 3.33 10.91 -9.48
CA SER A 529 4.11 10.96 -8.23
C SER A 529 5.05 9.78 -8.06
N THR A 530 4.59 8.57 -8.42
CA THR A 530 5.28 7.30 -8.13
C THR A 530 5.13 6.32 -9.28
N PRO A 531 5.74 6.60 -10.46
CA PRO A 531 5.71 5.68 -11.59
C PRO A 531 6.16 4.28 -11.23
N TYR A 532 5.56 3.28 -11.85
CA TYR A 532 5.81 1.87 -11.60
C TYR A 532 5.59 1.43 -10.13
N TYR A 533 4.67 2.11 -9.43
CA TYR A 533 4.32 1.71 -8.07
C TYR A 533 3.11 0.76 -8.03
N VAL A 534 2.09 1.01 -8.87
CA VAL A 534 0.76 0.39 -8.74
C VAL A 534 0.74 -1.12 -8.94
N TYR A 535 1.70 -1.70 -9.69
CA TYR A 535 1.81 -3.14 -9.88
C TYR A 535 2.01 -3.88 -8.54
N GLN A 536 2.62 -3.23 -7.54
CA GLN A 536 2.91 -3.82 -6.24
C GLN A 536 1.64 -4.19 -5.46
N TYR A 537 0.56 -3.44 -5.60
CA TYR A 537 -0.73 -3.82 -5.02
C TYR A 537 -1.19 -5.18 -5.55
N ALA A 538 -1.09 -5.38 -6.86
CA ALA A 538 -1.52 -6.60 -7.50
C ALA A 538 -0.58 -7.78 -7.23
N THR A 539 0.74 -7.57 -7.15
CA THR A 539 1.70 -8.63 -6.80
C THR A 539 1.54 -9.10 -5.37
N CYS A 540 1.29 -8.18 -4.43
CA CYS A 540 0.98 -8.54 -3.05
C CYS A 540 -0.32 -9.35 -2.96
N PHE A 541 -1.36 -8.91 -3.68
CA PHE A 541 -2.63 -9.63 -3.72
C PHE A 541 -2.48 -11.03 -4.32
N ALA A 542 -1.72 -11.17 -5.41
CA ALA A 542 -1.43 -12.47 -6.02
C ALA A 542 -0.66 -13.40 -5.07
N SER A 543 0.29 -12.82 -4.32
CA SER A 543 1.06 -13.57 -3.31
C SER A 543 0.17 -14.09 -2.19
N SER A 544 -0.71 -13.25 -1.64
CA SER A 544 -1.63 -13.65 -0.58
C SER A 544 -2.66 -14.68 -1.06
N ALA A 545 -3.19 -14.54 -2.27
CA ALA A 545 -4.10 -15.53 -2.85
C ALA A 545 -3.45 -16.90 -3.05
N GLN A 546 -2.20 -16.94 -3.53
CA GLN A 546 -1.44 -18.17 -3.66
C GLN A 546 -1.12 -18.79 -2.29
N LEU A 547 -0.78 -17.99 -1.30
CA LEU A 547 -0.57 -18.45 0.07
C LEU A 547 -1.87 -19.00 0.66
N MET A 548 -2.98 -18.27 0.56
CA MET A 548 -4.29 -18.72 1.05
C MET A 548 -4.67 -20.08 0.47
N ARG A 549 -4.48 -20.28 -0.83
CA ARG A 549 -4.68 -21.56 -1.50
C ARG A 549 -3.84 -22.68 -0.87
N ARG A 550 -2.56 -22.41 -0.58
CA ARG A 550 -1.66 -23.39 0.02
C ARG A 550 -1.98 -23.70 1.49
N LEU A 551 -2.50 -22.71 2.22
CA LEU A 551 -2.90 -22.87 3.62
C LEU A 551 -4.22 -23.66 3.78
N THR A 552 -5.08 -23.66 2.75
CA THR A 552 -6.43 -24.23 2.85
C THR A 552 -6.61 -25.52 2.03
N ILE A 553 -5.85 -25.68 0.92
CA ILE A 553 -6.01 -26.81 0.01
C ILE A 553 -4.80 -27.76 0.12
N GLY A 554 -5.07 -29.08 0.08
CA GLY A 554 -4.06 -30.14 0.15
C GLY A 554 -4.16 -31.00 1.42
N SER A 555 -3.20 -31.90 1.61
CA SER A 555 -3.14 -32.74 2.82
C SER A 555 -2.81 -31.92 4.06
N ALA A 556 -3.09 -32.45 5.25
CA ALA A 556 -2.73 -31.78 6.51
C ALA A 556 -1.22 -31.48 6.60
N SER A 557 -0.37 -32.36 6.08
CA SER A 557 1.08 -32.16 6.04
C SER A 557 1.48 -31.03 5.08
N ASP A 558 0.81 -30.92 3.90
CA ASP A 558 1.11 -29.85 2.94
C ASP A 558 0.72 -28.49 3.52
N ARG A 559 -0.45 -28.42 4.16
CA ARG A 559 -0.90 -27.19 4.83
C ARG A 559 0.04 -26.78 5.97
N ALA A 560 0.45 -27.74 6.82
CA ALA A 560 1.40 -27.46 7.90
C ALA A 560 2.74 -26.92 7.37
N ALA A 561 3.27 -27.51 6.29
CA ALA A 561 4.49 -27.02 5.66
C ALA A 561 4.31 -25.62 5.03
N ALA A 562 3.15 -25.33 4.49
CA ALA A 562 2.84 -24.00 3.94
C ALA A 562 2.75 -22.94 5.04
N ILE A 563 2.15 -23.26 6.19
CA ILE A 563 2.08 -22.39 7.38
C ILE A 563 3.49 -22.07 7.88
N GLU A 564 4.35 -23.06 8.03
CA GLU A 564 5.74 -22.86 8.47
C GLU A 564 6.51 -21.94 7.53
N LYS A 565 6.37 -22.14 6.21
CA LYS A 565 7.00 -21.28 5.20
C LYS A 565 6.47 -19.84 5.24
N TYR A 566 5.17 -19.66 5.42
CA TYR A 566 4.57 -18.35 5.60
C TYR A 566 5.07 -17.64 6.86
N LEU A 567 5.09 -18.31 7.99
CA LEU A 567 5.63 -17.75 9.23
C LEU A 567 7.13 -17.45 9.13
N THR A 568 7.88 -18.23 8.34
CA THR A 568 9.29 -17.94 8.04
C THR A 568 9.42 -16.67 7.20
N LEU A 569 8.53 -16.43 6.22
CA LEU A 569 8.49 -15.18 5.46
C LEU A 569 8.31 -13.97 6.39
N LEU A 570 7.34 -14.03 7.31
CA LEU A 570 7.09 -12.94 8.27
C LEU A 570 8.28 -12.66 9.19
N LYS A 571 9.05 -13.69 9.52
CA LYS A 571 10.27 -13.60 10.36
C LYS A 571 11.50 -13.12 9.60
N SER A 572 11.44 -13.08 8.27
CA SER A 572 12.62 -12.81 7.45
C SER A 572 12.94 -11.33 7.29
N GLY A 573 11.97 -10.43 7.53
CA GLY A 573 12.16 -8.99 7.31
C GLY A 573 12.73 -8.69 5.92
N GLY A 574 13.78 -7.89 5.86
CA GLY A 574 14.54 -7.56 4.65
C GLY A 574 15.90 -8.24 4.57
N SER A 575 16.03 -9.49 5.09
CA SER A 575 17.29 -10.23 5.10
C SER A 575 17.73 -10.78 3.73
N ASP A 576 16.89 -10.59 2.71
CA ASP A 576 17.15 -10.96 1.32
C ASP A 576 16.24 -10.13 0.40
N HIS A 577 16.47 -10.18 -0.91
CA HIS A 577 15.59 -9.57 -1.89
C HIS A 577 14.16 -10.15 -1.82
N PRO A 578 13.12 -9.35 -2.15
CA PRO A 578 11.72 -9.75 -1.97
C PRO A 578 11.32 -10.98 -2.79
N MET A 579 11.85 -11.16 -4.01
CA MET A 579 11.53 -12.34 -4.83
C MET A 579 12.04 -13.65 -4.21
N PRO A 580 13.32 -13.79 -3.81
CA PRO A 580 13.80 -14.97 -3.05
C PRO A 580 13.00 -15.22 -1.76
N LEU A 581 12.63 -14.18 -1.01
CA LEU A 581 11.80 -14.32 0.19
C LEU A 581 10.45 -14.98 -0.12
N LEU A 582 9.75 -14.47 -1.13
CA LEU A 582 8.47 -15.02 -1.58
C LEU A 582 8.60 -16.44 -2.16
N GLN A 583 9.65 -16.71 -2.92
CA GLN A 583 9.89 -18.04 -3.50
C GLN A 583 10.10 -19.11 -2.41
N ARG A 584 10.81 -18.78 -1.31
CA ARG A 584 10.93 -19.66 -0.15
C ARG A 584 9.58 -19.93 0.53
N ALA A 585 8.67 -18.95 0.51
CA ALA A 585 7.29 -19.12 0.97
C ALA A 585 6.41 -19.91 -0.02
N GLY A 586 6.94 -20.23 -1.20
CA GLY A 586 6.24 -20.98 -2.25
C GLY A 586 5.44 -20.08 -3.20
N VAL A 587 5.79 -18.81 -3.29
CA VAL A 587 5.19 -17.83 -4.19
C VAL A 587 6.23 -17.41 -5.22
N ASP A 588 5.99 -17.66 -6.50
CA ASP A 588 6.84 -17.23 -7.61
C ASP A 588 6.03 -16.35 -8.57
N LEU A 589 6.19 -15.03 -8.45
CA LEU A 589 5.47 -14.05 -9.25
C LEU A 589 5.92 -14.00 -10.72
N SER A 590 7.03 -14.63 -11.07
CA SER A 590 7.44 -14.82 -12.47
C SER A 590 6.64 -15.92 -13.17
N LYS A 591 5.79 -16.65 -12.43
CA LYS A 591 5.01 -17.78 -12.94
C LYS A 591 3.51 -17.42 -13.05
N PRO A 592 2.84 -17.79 -14.16
CA PRO A 592 1.41 -17.52 -14.34
C PRO A 592 0.52 -18.12 -13.23
N GLU A 593 0.92 -19.23 -12.63
CA GLU A 593 0.13 -19.92 -11.61
C GLU A 593 -0.13 -19.06 -10.38
N THR A 594 0.84 -18.24 -9.98
CA THR A 594 0.69 -17.32 -8.84
C THR A 594 -0.35 -16.26 -9.14
N VAL A 595 -0.31 -15.69 -10.33
CA VAL A 595 -1.27 -14.66 -10.77
C VAL A 595 -2.67 -15.28 -10.96
N ARG A 596 -2.75 -16.48 -11.54
CA ARG A 596 -4.02 -17.21 -11.69
C ARG A 596 -4.70 -17.53 -10.36
N ALA A 597 -3.98 -17.64 -9.26
CA ALA A 597 -4.60 -17.86 -7.95
C ALA A 597 -5.65 -16.80 -7.61
N VAL A 598 -5.42 -15.53 -7.97
CA VAL A 598 -6.42 -14.46 -7.78
C VAL A 598 -7.61 -14.61 -8.73
N VAL A 599 -7.36 -15.01 -9.98
CA VAL A 599 -8.41 -15.24 -10.97
C VAL A 599 -9.34 -16.36 -10.50
N ASP A 600 -8.75 -17.48 -10.04
CA ASP A 600 -9.50 -18.63 -9.51
C ASP A 600 -10.27 -18.25 -8.24
N GLN A 601 -9.67 -17.44 -7.35
CA GLN A 601 -10.32 -16.91 -6.16
C GLN A 601 -11.54 -16.06 -6.53
N LEU A 602 -11.39 -15.13 -7.47
CA LEU A 602 -12.51 -14.31 -7.95
C LEU A 602 -13.63 -15.17 -8.54
N ASP A 603 -13.30 -16.16 -9.38
CA ASP A 603 -14.31 -17.03 -9.99
C ASP A 603 -15.09 -17.82 -8.93
N GLY A 604 -14.39 -18.33 -7.92
CA GLY A 604 -15.01 -19.00 -6.76
C GLY A 604 -15.92 -18.09 -5.96
N LEU A 605 -15.49 -16.86 -5.68
CA LEU A 605 -16.30 -15.86 -4.94
C LEU A 605 -17.55 -15.44 -5.74
N VAL A 606 -17.41 -15.22 -7.06
CA VAL A 606 -18.55 -14.90 -7.94
C VAL A 606 -19.56 -16.05 -7.96
N THR A 607 -19.09 -17.30 -8.01
CA THR A 607 -19.96 -18.50 -7.96
C THR A 607 -20.73 -18.57 -6.63
N ARG A 608 -20.06 -18.32 -5.51
CA ARG A 608 -20.70 -18.25 -4.18
C ARG A 608 -21.72 -17.12 -4.11
N LEU A 609 -21.41 -15.96 -4.68
CA LEU A 609 -22.29 -14.79 -4.73
C LEU A 609 -23.56 -15.07 -5.56
N GLU A 610 -23.42 -15.71 -6.73
CA GLU A 610 -24.57 -16.13 -7.55
C GLU A 610 -25.49 -17.11 -6.80
N THR A 611 -24.90 -18.03 -6.04
CA THR A 611 -25.66 -18.98 -5.21
C THR A 611 -26.42 -18.26 -4.10
N ALA A 612 -25.76 -17.36 -3.35
CA ALA A 612 -26.39 -16.60 -2.27
C ALA A 612 -27.54 -15.71 -2.79
N ILE A 613 -27.35 -15.02 -3.92
CA ILE A 613 -28.40 -14.21 -4.55
C ILE A 613 -29.60 -15.08 -5.00
N SER A 614 -29.34 -16.28 -5.48
CA SER A 614 -30.41 -17.20 -5.88
C SER A 614 -31.21 -17.72 -4.67
N GLY A 615 -30.60 -17.81 -3.50
CA GLY A 615 -31.23 -18.19 -2.23
C GLY A 615 -32.17 -17.12 -1.65
N LEU A 616 -32.01 -15.84 -2.04
CA LEU A 616 -32.91 -14.74 -1.63
C LEU A 616 -34.24 -14.70 -2.40
N ARG A 617 -34.35 -15.42 -3.53
CA ARG A 617 -35.55 -15.51 -4.37
C ARG A 617 -36.43 -16.66 -3.91
#